data_c55ab3a4ae467068f0ec7409f03b8753
#
_entry.id   c55ab3a4ae467068f0ec7409f03b8753
#
_cell.length_a   1.000
_cell.length_b   1.000
_cell.length_c   1.000
_cell.angle_alpha   90.00
_cell.angle_beta   90.00
_cell.angle_gamma   90.00
#
_symmetry.space_group_name_H-M   'P 1'
#
loop_
_entity.id
_entity.type
_entity.pdbx_description
1 polymer ?
#
loop_
_entity_poly.entity_id
_entity_poly.type
_entity_poly.pdbx_seq_one_letter_code
_entity_poly.pdbx_strand_id
1 'polypeptide(L)'
;YIKNVYVKYGNGSEIQTVPVESNGTISIVVPANATALSRVTTRANKEVETNNIFNYPGYGNGTIMFEDMYPALGDYDFNDFVAWYNFQIDGFYWSHNQCYAEYLMIGFQIRAIGGIYDYNPYIRLAEVQYNELDLEETQMYLERNNPEEAENIKILKGPKGELIISLKKPAIPNGYKYYNTEVNEKTKPKKMMAIYLVFNSPVNVKSLQDSKMDFYIAKTNKGQEIHLKGYSPVYYNSNESYVNEDNFIWGLKVPASLHHAREEVNFLEAYPDFEQWVTSGGQKNQRWWNKPKTNKLIMN
;
A
#
# COMPACT_ATOMS: atom_id res chain seq x y z
N TYR A 1 -9.87 22.04 -21.90
CA TYR A 1 -8.58 21.99 -22.61
C TYR A 1 -7.46 22.28 -21.64
N ILE A 2 -6.49 21.36 -21.53
CA ILE A 2 -5.27 21.53 -20.73
C ILE A 2 -4.39 22.52 -21.51
N LYS A 3 -4.07 23.66 -20.90
CA LYS A 3 -3.23 24.67 -21.55
C LYS A 3 -1.74 24.51 -21.26
N ASN A 4 -1.41 24.05 -20.06
CA ASN A 4 -0.03 23.90 -19.61
C ASN A 4 0.17 22.62 -18.80
N VAL A 5 1.36 22.07 -18.85
CA VAL A 5 1.85 20.99 -17.97
C VAL A 5 3.03 21.52 -17.18
N TYR A 6 3.06 21.23 -15.90
CA TYR A 6 4.16 21.61 -15.02
C TYR A 6 5.11 20.41 -14.87
N VAL A 7 6.36 20.65 -15.19
CA VAL A 7 7.42 19.62 -15.08
C VAL A 7 8.36 20.02 -13.96
N LYS A 8 8.57 19.13 -13.02
CA LYS A 8 9.48 19.31 -11.89
C LYS A 8 10.71 18.45 -12.09
N TYR A 9 11.90 19.03 -11.99
CA TYR A 9 13.17 18.36 -12.17
C TYR A 9 13.91 18.22 -10.83
N GLY A 10 14.64 17.11 -10.66
CA GLY A 10 15.59 16.92 -9.54
C GLY A 10 14.97 17.10 -8.16
N ASN A 11 15.71 17.67 -7.24
CA ASN A 11 15.38 17.85 -5.81
C ASN A 11 14.26 18.85 -5.54
N GLY A 12 13.45 19.16 -6.53
CA GLY A 12 12.21 19.87 -6.32
C GLY A 12 12.28 21.40 -6.40
N SER A 13 13.38 21.97 -6.84
CA SER A 13 13.59 23.43 -6.88
C SER A 13 13.17 24.11 -8.19
N GLU A 14 13.04 23.37 -9.29
CA GLU A 14 12.64 23.97 -10.57
C GLU A 14 11.35 23.35 -11.11
N ILE A 15 10.38 24.22 -11.39
CA ILE A 15 9.14 23.85 -12.08
C ILE A 15 9.16 24.56 -13.44
N GLN A 16 9.17 23.80 -14.51
CA GLN A 16 9.01 24.32 -15.86
C GLN A 16 7.56 24.20 -16.29
N THR A 17 6.98 25.30 -16.76
CA THR A 17 5.66 25.32 -17.37
C THR A 17 5.81 25.06 -18.87
N VAL A 18 5.21 23.97 -19.34
CA VAL A 18 5.26 23.57 -20.76
C VAL A 18 3.87 23.72 -21.37
N PRO A 19 3.69 24.49 -22.44
CA PRO A 19 2.40 24.60 -23.12
C PRO A 19 2.04 23.29 -23.80
N VAL A 20 0.75 22.98 -23.82
CA VAL A 20 0.21 21.84 -24.59
C VAL A 20 -0.04 22.31 -26.02
N GLU A 21 0.52 21.61 -26.97
CA GLU A 21 0.32 21.87 -28.40
C GLU A 21 -1.13 21.60 -28.82
N SER A 22 -1.55 22.15 -29.95
CA SER A 22 -2.92 22.04 -30.46
C SER A 22 -3.38 20.60 -30.71
N ASN A 23 -2.44 19.69 -30.98
CA ASN A 23 -2.66 18.24 -31.14
C ASN A 23 -2.74 17.45 -29.82
N GLY A 24 -2.61 18.15 -28.66
CA GLY A 24 -2.64 17.53 -27.34
C GLY A 24 -1.29 16.94 -26.87
N THR A 25 -0.21 17.13 -27.65
CA THR A 25 1.14 16.71 -27.28
C THR A 25 1.90 17.79 -26.50
N ILE A 26 2.92 17.41 -25.77
CA ILE A 26 3.89 18.29 -25.16
C ILE A 26 5.29 17.81 -25.53
N SER A 27 6.18 18.75 -25.81
CA SER A 27 7.60 18.45 -26.03
C SER A 27 8.39 18.97 -24.84
N ILE A 28 9.11 18.06 -24.16
CA ILE A 28 9.89 18.37 -22.97
C ILE A 28 11.34 17.98 -23.22
N VAL A 29 12.25 18.91 -22.97
CA VAL A 29 13.68 18.59 -22.86
C VAL A 29 13.94 18.23 -21.40
N VAL A 30 14.19 16.95 -21.15
CA VAL A 30 14.46 16.46 -19.80
C VAL A 30 15.98 16.43 -19.61
N PRO A 31 16.53 17.11 -18.58
CA PRO A 31 17.94 17.00 -18.24
C PRO A 31 18.33 15.55 -17.97
N ALA A 32 19.55 15.14 -18.33
CA ALA A 32 20.02 13.77 -18.15
C ALA A 32 20.04 13.28 -16.67
N ASN A 33 19.96 14.22 -15.72
CA ASN A 33 19.89 13.96 -14.28
C ASN A 33 18.50 14.16 -13.67
N ALA A 34 17.44 14.24 -14.47
CA ALA A 34 16.09 14.41 -13.96
C ALA A 34 15.63 13.13 -13.22
N THR A 35 15.25 13.27 -11.96
CA THR A 35 14.88 12.17 -11.07
C THR A 35 13.37 11.94 -10.95
N ALA A 36 12.54 12.85 -11.46
CA ALA A 36 11.09 12.68 -11.45
C ALA A 36 10.40 13.55 -12.51
N LEU A 37 9.37 13.01 -13.14
CA LEU A 37 8.41 13.71 -13.97
C LEU A 37 7.03 13.64 -13.30
N SER A 38 6.51 14.79 -12.83
CA SER A 38 5.13 14.86 -12.34
C SER A 38 4.25 15.62 -13.34
N ARG A 39 3.11 15.04 -13.69
CA ARG A 39 2.10 15.67 -14.54
C ARG A 39 1.02 16.31 -13.67
N VAL A 40 0.90 17.63 -13.69
CA VAL A 40 -0.23 18.33 -13.08
C VAL A 40 -1.17 18.77 -14.19
N THR A 41 -2.40 18.25 -14.17
CA THR A 41 -3.46 18.71 -15.07
C THR A 41 -4.47 19.52 -14.28
N THR A 42 -4.56 20.82 -14.53
CA THR A 42 -5.62 21.66 -13.98
C THR A 42 -6.75 21.79 -15.01
N ARG A 43 -7.90 21.18 -14.75
CA ARG A 43 -9.17 21.64 -15.32
C ARG A 43 -9.78 22.62 -14.33
N ALA A 44 -10.29 23.73 -14.84
CA ALA A 44 -11.01 24.76 -14.11
C ALA A 44 -11.55 24.30 -12.74
N ASN A 45 -10.88 24.70 -11.66
CA ASN A 45 -11.26 24.52 -10.24
C ASN A 45 -11.51 23.08 -9.73
N LYS A 46 -11.07 22.03 -10.39
CA LYS A 46 -10.98 20.69 -9.84
C LYS A 46 -9.52 20.26 -9.84
N GLU A 47 -8.95 20.05 -8.64
CA GLU A 47 -7.73 19.25 -8.51
C GLU A 47 -8.03 17.86 -9.08
N VAL A 48 -7.45 17.59 -10.24
CA VAL A 48 -7.43 16.23 -10.77
C VAL A 48 -6.29 15.54 -10.06
N GLU A 49 -6.60 14.50 -9.29
CA GLU A 49 -5.58 13.60 -8.76
C GLU A 49 -4.68 13.17 -9.91
N THR A 50 -3.44 13.62 -9.87
CA THR A 50 -2.42 13.11 -10.77
C THR A 50 -2.17 11.67 -10.35
N ASN A 51 -2.47 10.70 -11.20
CA ASN A 51 -1.94 9.35 -11.05
C ASN A 51 -0.42 9.46 -11.21
N ASN A 52 0.25 9.70 -10.10
CA ASN A 52 1.69 9.64 -10.04
C ASN A 52 2.08 8.17 -10.11
N ILE A 53 2.50 7.71 -11.29
CA ILE A 53 2.87 6.31 -11.51
C ILE A 53 4.14 5.90 -10.75
N PHE A 54 4.89 6.85 -10.22
CA PHE A 54 6.17 6.60 -9.54
C PHE A 54 6.07 6.64 -8.01
N ASN A 55 5.01 7.22 -7.46
CA ASN A 55 4.77 7.24 -6.03
C ASN A 55 3.30 6.94 -5.73
N TYR A 56 3.06 6.14 -4.71
CA TYR A 56 1.70 5.86 -4.26
C TYR A 56 1.64 5.72 -2.73
N PRO A 57 0.63 6.31 -2.11
CA PRO A 57 -0.23 7.35 -2.68
C PRO A 57 0.62 8.57 -3.08
N GLY A 58 0.10 9.42 -3.96
CA GLY A 58 0.84 10.59 -4.45
C GLY A 58 1.24 11.59 -3.35
N TYR A 59 0.61 11.49 -2.17
CA TYR A 59 0.92 12.26 -0.97
C TYR A 59 0.63 11.46 0.30
N GLY A 60 1.56 11.47 1.25
CA GLY A 60 1.42 10.78 2.55
C GLY A 60 1.52 9.26 2.43
N ASN A 61 0.75 8.55 3.25
CA ASN A 61 0.70 7.09 3.26
C ASN A 61 -0.71 6.61 2.90
N GLY A 62 -0.80 5.44 2.30
CA GLY A 62 -2.01 4.65 2.24
C GLY A 62 -2.20 3.86 3.53
N THR A 63 -3.39 3.32 3.72
CA THR A 63 -3.72 2.45 4.85
C THR A 63 -4.22 1.11 4.35
N ILE A 64 -3.78 0.05 5.01
CA ILE A 64 -4.23 -1.33 4.82
C ILE A 64 -4.79 -1.80 6.15
N MET A 65 -5.97 -2.41 6.11
CA MET A 65 -6.65 -2.96 7.28
C MET A 65 -7.21 -4.33 6.95
N PHE A 66 -7.21 -5.24 7.92
CA PHE A 66 -7.77 -6.59 7.78
C PHE A 66 -8.56 -6.98 9.02
N GLU A 67 -9.63 -7.76 8.77
CA GLU A 67 -10.33 -8.61 9.72
C GLU A 67 -9.76 -10.03 9.66
N ASP A 68 -9.52 -10.66 10.80
CA ASP A 68 -8.84 -11.97 10.87
C ASP A 68 -9.78 -13.18 10.96
N MET A 69 -11.08 -12.97 11.04
CA MET A 69 -12.10 -14.02 11.26
C MET A 69 -12.74 -14.56 9.97
N TYR A 70 -12.19 -14.27 8.80
CA TYR A 70 -12.76 -14.77 7.54
C TYR A 70 -13.09 -16.28 7.61
N PRO A 71 -14.28 -16.76 7.17
CA PRO A 71 -15.36 -16.01 6.48
C PRO A 71 -16.40 -15.36 7.42
N ALA A 72 -16.25 -15.42 8.73
CA ALA A 72 -17.11 -14.68 9.66
C ALA A 72 -16.70 -13.19 9.67
N LEU A 73 -17.67 -12.27 9.82
CA LEU A 73 -17.37 -10.84 9.87
C LEU A 73 -16.74 -10.40 11.19
N GLY A 74 -16.89 -11.18 12.27
CA GLY A 74 -16.42 -10.76 13.58
C GLY A 74 -17.17 -9.54 14.11
N ASP A 75 -16.46 -8.66 14.82
CA ASP A 75 -16.95 -7.37 15.31
C ASP A 75 -16.83 -6.25 14.26
N TYR A 76 -16.12 -6.56 13.17
CA TYR A 76 -15.98 -5.70 11.99
C TYR A 76 -15.44 -4.31 12.34
N ASP A 77 -14.36 -4.27 13.09
CA ASP A 77 -13.72 -3.02 13.53
C ASP A 77 -12.48 -2.63 12.72
N PHE A 78 -11.99 -3.53 11.84
CA PHE A 78 -10.83 -3.35 10.97
C PHE A 78 -9.56 -2.94 11.72
N ASN A 79 -9.37 -3.46 12.93
CA ASN A 79 -8.19 -3.22 13.73
C ASN A 79 -7.36 -4.49 14.00
N ASP A 80 -7.81 -5.67 13.56
CA ASP A 80 -7.10 -6.94 13.71
C ASP A 80 -5.68 -6.88 13.13
N PHE A 81 -5.55 -6.20 11.99
CA PHE A 81 -4.27 -5.80 11.44
C PHE A 81 -4.39 -4.47 10.72
N VAL A 82 -3.58 -3.49 11.12
CA VAL A 82 -3.51 -2.17 10.47
C VAL A 82 -2.07 -1.82 10.13
N ALA A 83 -1.85 -1.37 8.90
CA ALA A 83 -0.57 -0.83 8.47
C ALA A 83 -0.73 0.41 7.60
N TRP A 84 0.23 1.31 7.69
CA TRP A 84 0.45 2.35 6.70
C TRP A 84 1.49 1.89 5.69
N TYR A 85 1.31 2.28 4.44
CA TYR A 85 2.26 1.97 3.38
C TYR A 85 2.40 3.13 2.39
N ASN A 86 3.53 3.17 1.75
CA ASN A 86 3.76 3.95 0.55
C ASN A 86 4.75 3.21 -0.33
N PHE A 87 4.84 3.58 -1.60
CA PHE A 87 5.93 3.12 -2.42
C PHE A 87 6.43 4.22 -3.36
N GLN A 88 7.69 4.07 -3.75
CA GLN A 88 8.38 4.94 -4.70
C GLN A 88 9.15 4.09 -5.69
N ILE A 89 8.98 4.38 -6.96
CA ILE A 89 9.69 3.75 -8.08
C ILE A 89 10.84 4.68 -8.46
N ASP A 90 12.06 4.18 -8.43
CA ASP A 90 13.29 4.93 -8.69
C ASP A 90 14.12 4.30 -9.82
N GLY A 91 15.14 5.04 -10.30
CA GLY A 91 16.01 4.58 -11.39
C GLY A 91 15.25 4.31 -12.68
N PHE A 92 14.24 5.10 -12.99
CA PHE A 92 13.38 4.84 -14.15
C PHE A 92 13.87 5.54 -15.43
N TYR A 93 13.60 4.90 -16.56
CA TYR A 93 13.85 5.46 -17.89
C TYR A 93 12.80 4.98 -18.91
N TRP A 94 12.71 5.70 -20.01
CA TRP A 94 11.78 5.38 -21.11
C TRP A 94 12.51 4.73 -22.27
N SER A 95 11.95 3.62 -22.76
CA SER A 95 12.40 2.93 -23.98
C SER A 95 11.18 2.42 -24.74
N HIS A 96 11.12 2.71 -26.06
CA HIS A 96 10.02 2.26 -26.94
C HIS A 96 8.61 2.52 -26.38
N ASN A 97 8.36 3.71 -25.83
CA ASN A 97 7.11 4.10 -25.19
C ASN A 97 6.73 3.29 -23.94
N GLN A 98 7.68 2.58 -23.36
CA GLN A 98 7.52 1.88 -22.08
C GLN A 98 8.48 2.47 -21.06
N CYS A 99 8.03 2.54 -19.80
CA CYS A 99 8.83 2.98 -18.68
C CYS A 99 9.34 1.79 -17.89
N TYR A 100 10.61 1.76 -17.60
CA TYR A 100 11.29 0.72 -16.83
C TYR A 100 11.94 1.33 -15.60
N ALA A 101 12.05 0.57 -14.53
CA ALA A 101 12.66 0.99 -13.28
C ALA A 101 13.66 -0.05 -12.76
N GLU A 102 14.71 0.43 -12.12
CA GLU A 102 15.76 -0.39 -11.50
C GLU A 102 15.46 -0.69 -10.04
N TYR A 103 14.63 0.15 -9.40
CA TYR A 103 14.38 0.09 -7.95
C TYR A 103 12.91 0.31 -7.63
N LEU A 104 12.47 -0.36 -6.54
CA LEU A 104 11.20 -0.10 -5.89
C LEU A 104 11.44 0.02 -4.37
N MET A 105 11.14 1.15 -3.79
CA MET A 105 11.11 1.34 -2.35
C MET A 105 9.67 1.23 -1.83
N ILE A 106 9.46 0.36 -0.83
CA ILE A 106 8.18 0.21 -0.14
C ILE A 106 8.38 0.64 1.31
N GLY A 107 7.70 1.71 1.72
CA GLY A 107 7.55 2.07 3.12
C GLY A 107 6.42 1.27 3.74
N PHE A 108 6.64 0.64 4.89
CA PHE A 108 5.63 -0.15 5.59
C PHE A 108 5.72 0.04 7.10
N GLN A 109 4.60 0.38 7.74
CA GLN A 109 4.53 0.61 9.18
C GLN A 109 3.31 -0.09 9.77
N ILE A 110 3.52 -1.08 10.62
CA ILE A 110 2.44 -1.70 11.37
C ILE A 110 1.93 -0.73 12.43
N ARG A 111 0.63 -0.45 12.39
CA ARG A 111 -0.05 0.53 13.23
C ARG A 111 -0.78 -0.12 14.40
N ALA A 112 -1.48 -1.24 14.15
CA ALA A 112 -2.26 -1.95 15.17
C ALA A 112 -2.30 -3.45 14.89
N ILE A 113 -2.49 -4.23 15.95
CA ILE A 113 -2.77 -5.66 15.93
C ILE A 113 -3.81 -5.93 17.03
N GLY A 114 -5.08 -6.06 16.63
CA GLY A 114 -6.22 -6.39 17.50
C GLY A 114 -6.62 -7.87 17.37
N GLY A 115 -6.22 -8.52 16.28
CA GLY A 115 -6.59 -9.89 15.99
C GLY A 115 -6.08 -10.92 16.98
N ILE A 116 -6.92 -11.93 17.24
CA ILE A 116 -6.63 -13.02 18.16
C ILE A 116 -5.81 -14.14 17.53
N TYR A 117 -5.78 -14.21 16.21
CA TYR A 117 -5.06 -15.24 15.47
C TYR A 117 -3.61 -14.86 15.17
N ASP A 118 -2.77 -15.86 14.96
CA ASP A 118 -1.36 -15.65 14.65
C ASP A 118 -1.14 -15.49 13.15
N TYR A 119 -1.40 -14.27 12.64
CA TYR A 119 -1.13 -13.87 11.28
C TYR A 119 0.17 -13.08 11.17
N ASN A 120 0.85 -13.25 10.02
CA ASN A 120 1.88 -12.34 9.57
C ASN A 120 1.41 -11.61 8.30
N PRO A 121 1.82 -10.35 8.10
CA PRO A 121 1.52 -9.62 6.87
C PRO A 121 2.50 -9.99 5.75
N TYR A 122 1.99 -9.93 4.53
CA TYR A 122 2.72 -10.20 3.30
C TYR A 122 2.41 -9.16 2.24
N ILE A 123 3.37 -8.94 1.34
CA ILE A 123 3.21 -8.13 0.14
C ILE A 123 3.62 -9.01 -1.05
N ARG A 124 2.71 -9.26 -1.99
CA ARG A 124 2.99 -9.98 -3.23
C ARG A 124 3.05 -9.00 -4.39
N LEU A 125 4.13 -9.01 -5.13
CA LEU A 125 4.26 -8.36 -6.43
C LEU A 125 3.96 -9.42 -7.50
N ALA A 126 2.69 -9.51 -7.91
CA ALA A 126 2.20 -10.63 -8.71
C ALA A 126 2.80 -10.69 -10.13
N GLU A 127 3.25 -9.56 -10.66
CA GLU A 127 3.84 -9.43 -12.00
C GLU A 127 5.37 -9.30 -11.99
N VAL A 128 6.01 -9.42 -10.82
CA VAL A 128 7.47 -9.40 -10.66
C VAL A 128 7.93 -10.78 -10.22
N GLN A 129 8.90 -11.33 -10.91
CA GLN A 129 9.46 -12.64 -10.58
C GLN A 129 10.58 -12.51 -9.55
N TYR A 130 10.65 -13.48 -8.64
CA TYR A 130 11.70 -13.54 -7.61
C TYR A 130 13.12 -13.49 -8.19
N ASN A 131 13.36 -14.11 -9.36
CA ASN A 131 14.66 -14.12 -10.00
C ASN A 131 15.00 -12.83 -10.76
N GLU A 132 14.08 -11.87 -10.86
CA GLU A 132 14.36 -10.52 -11.37
C GLU A 132 15.03 -9.64 -10.31
N LEU A 133 15.05 -10.09 -9.03
CA LEU A 133 15.62 -9.33 -7.92
C LEU A 133 17.10 -9.63 -7.76
N ASP A 134 17.92 -8.58 -7.59
CA ASP A 134 19.26 -8.68 -7.02
C ASP A 134 19.12 -8.89 -5.50
N LEU A 135 19.23 -10.15 -5.09
CA LEU A 135 19.01 -10.54 -3.69
C LEU A 135 20.12 -10.03 -2.77
N GLU A 136 21.36 -9.97 -3.25
CA GLU A 136 22.51 -9.53 -2.45
C GLU A 136 22.40 -8.03 -2.17
N GLU A 137 22.18 -7.24 -3.21
CA GLU A 137 22.03 -5.79 -3.06
C GLU A 137 20.74 -5.43 -2.29
N THR A 138 19.64 -6.12 -2.57
CA THR A 138 18.39 -5.96 -1.81
C THR A 138 18.60 -6.24 -0.31
N GLN A 139 19.29 -7.31 0.05
CA GLN A 139 19.58 -7.66 1.44
C GLN A 139 20.44 -6.60 2.12
N MET A 140 21.46 -6.10 1.43
CA MET A 140 22.33 -5.01 1.92
C MET A 140 21.50 -3.75 2.24
N TYR A 141 20.56 -3.37 1.36
CA TYR A 141 19.67 -2.22 1.63
C TYR A 141 18.69 -2.49 2.78
N LEU A 142 18.15 -3.70 2.89
CA LEU A 142 17.29 -4.07 4.02
C LEU A 142 18.00 -3.89 5.36
N GLU A 143 19.19 -4.40 5.49
CA GLU A 143 20.00 -4.30 6.72
C GLU A 143 20.40 -2.86 7.03
N ARG A 144 20.80 -2.11 6.01
CA ARG A 144 21.19 -0.71 6.16
C ARG A 144 20.03 0.19 6.58
N ASN A 145 18.87 0.00 5.97
CA ASN A 145 17.72 0.89 6.18
C ASN A 145 16.88 0.48 7.39
N ASN A 146 16.94 -0.79 7.79
CA ASN A 146 16.12 -1.35 8.87
C ASN A 146 16.99 -2.17 9.86
N PRO A 147 18.01 -1.58 10.51
CA PRO A 147 18.98 -2.34 11.31
C PRO A 147 18.37 -3.14 12.46
N GLU A 148 17.20 -2.72 12.97
CA GLU A 148 16.48 -3.39 14.07
C GLU A 148 15.42 -4.39 13.57
N GLU A 149 14.99 -4.29 12.31
CA GLU A 149 13.84 -5.03 11.76
C GLU A 149 14.22 -5.93 10.57
N ALA A 150 15.45 -5.87 10.07
CA ALA A 150 15.86 -6.61 8.86
C ALA A 150 15.61 -8.12 8.98
N GLU A 151 15.88 -8.73 10.16
CA GLU A 151 15.60 -10.16 10.42
C GLU A 151 14.10 -10.52 10.34
N ASN A 152 13.23 -9.52 10.51
CA ASN A 152 11.78 -9.67 10.44
C ASN A 152 11.21 -9.52 9.03
N ILE A 153 12.05 -9.19 8.05
CA ILE A 153 11.69 -9.02 6.65
C ILE A 153 12.32 -10.15 5.84
N LYS A 154 11.53 -10.93 5.12
CA LYS A 154 12.03 -12.01 4.27
C LYS A 154 11.52 -11.85 2.85
N ILE A 155 12.44 -12.01 1.91
CA ILE A 155 12.12 -12.05 0.48
C ILE A 155 11.94 -13.51 0.08
N LEU A 156 10.77 -13.85 -0.46
CA LEU A 156 10.35 -15.22 -0.74
C LEU A 156 9.97 -15.37 -2.21
N LYS A 157 10.14 -16.59 -2.71
CA LYS A 157 9.62 -17.01 -4.02
C LYS A 157 8.25 -17.64 -3.84
N GLY A 158 7.24 -17.10 -4.50
CA GLY A 158 5.91 -17.70 -4.54
C GLY A 158 5.83 -18.94 -5.44
N PRO A 159 4.73 -19.70 -5.39
CA PRO A 159 4.57 -20.95 -6.13
C PRO A 159 4.57 -20.78 -7.65
N LYS A 160 4.23 -19.60 -8.16
CA LYS A 160 4.29 -19.25 -9.60
C LYS A 160 5.56 -18.49 -9.97
N GLY A 161 6.52 -18.39 -9.02
CA GLY A 161 7.76 -17.64 -9.21
C GLY A 161 7.69 -16.17 -8.83
N GLU A 162 6.50 -15.67 -8.48
CA GLU A 162 6.28 -14.27 -8.10
C GLU A 162 7.06 -13.87 -6.85
N LEU A 163 7.35 -12.58 -6.75
CA LEU A 163 8.04 -11.99 -5.60
C LEU A 163 7.09 -11.76 -4.43
N ILE A 164 7.45 -12.30 -3.26
CA ILE A 164 6.70 -12.12 -2.02
C ILE A 164 7.62 -11.58 -0.93
N ILE A 165 7.15 -10.57 -0.22
CA ILE A 165 7.79 -10.03 0.98
C ILE A 165 6.98 -10.49 2.18
N SER A 166 7.61 -11.20 3.09
CA SER A 166 7.02 -11.61 4.38
C SER A 166 7.53 -10.69 5.47
N LEU A 167 6.64 -10.20 6.28
CA LEU A 167 6.93 -9.32 7.41
C LEU A 167 6.48 -10.01 8.71
N LYS A 168 7.32 -9.98 9.71
CA LYS A 168 6.95 -10.50 11.03
C LYS A 168 6.22 -9.41 11.82
N LYS A 169 5.05 -9.72 12.34
CA LYS A 169 4.34 -8.81 13.25
C LYS A 169 5.16 -8.55 14.51
N PRO A 170 5.12 -7.33 15.09
CA PRO A 170 5.74 -7.05 16.38
C PRO A 170 5.11 -7.90 17.49
N ALA A 171 5.91 -8.24 18.50
CA ALA A 171 5.39 -8.87 19.70
C ALA A 171 4.46 -7.90 20.45
N ILE A 172 3.36 -8.43 20.95
CA ILE A 172 2.48 -7.69 21.86
C ILE A 172 3.23 -7.50 23.19
N PRO A 173 3.35 -6.26 23.70
CA PRO A 173 4.08 -6.02 24.93
C PRO A 173 3.46 -6.72 26.14
N ASN A 174 4.30 -7.12 27.10
CA ASN A 174 3.82 -7.76 28.31
C ASN A 174 2.78 -6.92 29.04
N GLY A 175 1.67 -7.54 29.40
CA GLY A 175 0.56 -6.89 30.12
C GLY A 175 -0.49 -6.27 29.20
N TYR A 176 -0.32 -6.33 27.89
CA TYR A 176 -1.34 -5.91 26.91
C TYR A 176 -1.91 -7.15 26.20
N LYS A 177 -3.19 -7.07 25.86
CA LYS A 177 -3.87 -8.10 25.05
C LYS A 177 -3.59 -7.90 23.55
N TYR A 178 -3.49 -6.64 23.15
CA TYR A 178 -3.36 -6.21 21.76
C TYR A 178 -2.20 -5.22 21.59
N TYR A 179 -2.00 -4.75 20.37
CA TYR A 179 -1.01 -3.75 20.02
C TYR A 179 -1.70 -2.52 19.43
N ASN A 180 -1.76 -1.43 20.22
CA ASN A 180 -2.27 -0.12 19.80
C ASN A 180 -3.73 -0.10 19.31
N THR A 181 -4.63 -0.86 19.96
CA THR A 181 -6.08 -0.82 19.65
C THR A 181 -6.92 -0.21 20.77
N GLU A 182 -6.34 -0.02 21.96
CA GLU A 182 -7.03 0.57 23.10
C GLU A 182 -6.51 1.97 23.45
N VAL A 183 -7.39 2.86 23.89
CA VAL A 183 -7.06 4.26 24.19
C VAL A 183 -5.98 4.40 25.28
N ASN A 184 -5.96 3.46 26.22
CA ASN A 184 -5.04 3.51 27.37
C ASN A 184 -3.72 2.76 27.11
N GLU A 185 -3.54 2.17 25.95
CA GLU A 185 -2.30 1.52 25.57
C GLU A 185 -1.16 2.53 25.45
N LYS A 186 -0.03 2.20 26.06
CA LYS A 186 1.20 2.97 25.92
C LYS A 186 2.05 2.55 24.72
N THR A 187 1.57 1.60 23.95
CA THR A 187 2.23 1.11 22.75
C THR A 187 2.17 2.18 21.66
N LYS A 188 3.31 2.44 21.04
CA LYS A 188 3.38 3.34 19.88
C LYS A 188 3.88 2.54 18.69
N PRO A 189 3.36 2.78 17.49
CA PRO A 189 3.87 2.18 16.28
C PRO A 189 5.38 2.41 16.14
N LYS A 190 6.10 1.37 15.74
CA LYS A 190 7.52 1.47 15.40
C LYS A 190 7.71 2.39 14.19
N LYS A 191 8.95 2.74 13.91
CA LYS A 191 9.29 3.49 12.69
C LYS A 191 8.85 2.73 11.45
N MET A 192 8.55 3.46 10.39
CA MET A 192 8.28 2.86 9.07
C MET A 192 9.52 2.14 8.57
N MET A 193 9.36 0.89 8.19
CA MET A 193 10.39 0.11 7.51
C MET A 193 10.54 0.61 6.08
N ALA A 194 11.74 0.68 5.56
CA ALA A 194 12.04 1.01 4.18
C ALA A 194 12.58 -0.23 3.47
N ILE A 195 11.72 -0.90 2.70
CA ILE A 195 12.03 -2.11 1.94
C ILE A 195 12.46 -1.68 0.54
N TYR A 196 13.75 -1.73 0.27
CA TYR A 196 14.32 -1.30 -0.99
C TYR A 196 14.66 -2.52 -1.85
N LEU A 197 13.91 -2.70 -2.92
CA LEU A 197 14.09 -3.80 -3.87
C LEU A 197 14.95 -3.32 -5.04
N VAL A 198 16.00 -4.07 -5.36
CA VAL A 198 16.90 -3.83 -6.49
C VAL A 198 16.66 -4.89 -7.53
N PHE A 199 16.48 -4.51 -8.80
CA PHE A 199 16.24 -5.44 -9.88
C PHE A 199 17.51 -5.72 -10.68
N ASN A 200 17.78 -7.01 -10.99
CA ASN A 200 18.90 -7.44 -11.84
C ASN A 200 18.87 -6.83 -13.25
N SER A 201 17.66 -6.58 -13.72
CA SER A 201 17.36 -5.90 -14.97
C SER A 201 16.13 -5.04 -14.76
N PRO A 202 16.04 -3.88 -15.41
CA PRO A 202 14.93 -2.96 -15.19
C PRO A 202 13.57 -3.59 -15.48
N VAL A 203 12.63 -3.45 -14.56
CA VAL A 203 11.27 -4.00 -14.61
C VAL A 203 10.32 -2.94 -15.18
N ASN A 204 9.32 -3.36 -15.94
CA ASN A 204 8.31 -2.44 -16.47
C ASN A 204 7.53 -1.79 -15.31
N VAL A 205 7.49 -0.46 -15.29
CA VAL A 205 6.79 0.31 -14.23
C VAL A 205 5.31 -0.09 -14.09
N LYS A 206 4.66 -0.59 -15.15
CA LYS A 206 3.28 -1.07 -15.06
C LYS A 206 3.12 -2.25 -14.11
N SER A 207 4.13 -3.11 -13.99
CA SER A 207 4.14 -4.25 -13.06
C SER A 207 4.37 -3.84 -11.60
N LEU A 208 4.81 -2.60 -11.37
CA LEU A 208 5.10 -2.03 -10.05
C LEU A 208 3.99 -1.11 -9.54
N GLN A 209 2.85 -1.02 -10.24
CA GLN A 209 1.74 -0.16 -9.83
C GLN A 209 1.03 -0.69 -8.57
N ASP A 210 0.39 0.21 -7.82
CA ASP A 210 -0.37 -0.15 -6.62
C ASP A 210 -1.41 -1.26 -6.86
N SER A 211 -2.08 -1.25 -8.01
CA SER A 211 -3.03 -2.29 -8.40
C SER A 211 -2.41 -3.66 -8.67
N LYS A 212 -1.07 -3.78 -8.70
CA LYS A 212 -0.31 -5.02 -8.88
C LYS A 212 0.31 -5.53 -7.59
N MET A 213 0.20 -4.76 -6.52
CA MET A 213 0.66 -5.11 -5.18
C MET A 213 -0.51 -5.64 -4.37
N ASP A 214 -0.45 -6.91 -4.05
CA ASP A 214 -1.40 -7.61 -3.22
C ASP A 214 -0.88 -7.67 -1.79
N PHE A 215 -1.58 -6.99 -0.91
CA PHE A 215 -1.33 -7.06 0.53
C PHE A 215 -2.26 -8.11 1.12
N TYR A 216 -1.73 -8.98 1.95
CA TYR A 216 -2.52 -10.01 2.61
C TYR A 216 -1.94 -10.38 3.98
N ILE A 217 -2.77 -10.98 4.81
CA ILE A 217 -2.35 -11.61 6.06
C ILE A 217 -2.52 -13.11 5.93
N ALA A 218 -1.60 -13.88 6.51
CA ALA A 218 -1.68 -15.34 6.49
C ALA A 218 -1.25 -15.95 7.81
N LYS A 219 -1.95 -17.01 8.22
CA LYS A 219 -1.58 -17.80 9.40
C LYS A 219 -0.20 -18.43 9.21
N THR A 220 0.61 -18.38 10.26
CA THR A 220 1.85 -19.15 10.32
C THR A 220 1.53 -20.62 10.06
N ASN A 221 2.38 -21.33 9.35
CA ASN A 221 2.21 -22.73 8.95
C ASN A 221 1.30 -23.00 7.73
N LYS A 222 1.31 -22.12 6.73
CA LYS A 222 0.53 -22.25 5.49
C LYS A 222 -0.98 -22.38 5.76
N GLY A 223 -1.43 -21.67 6.78
CA GLY A 223 -2.84 -21.60 7.13
C GLY A 223 -3.61 -20.69 6.17
N GLN A 224 -4.79 -20.33 6.61
CA GLN A 224 -5.70 -19.46 5.88
C GLN A 224 -5.02 -18.15 5.52
N GLU A 225 -5.24 -17.70 4.28
CA GLU A 225 -4.85 -16.40 3.78
C GLU A 225 -6.09 -15.50 3.69
N ILE A 226 -5.91 -14.21 3.96
CA ILE A 226 -6.95 -13.20 3.78
C ILE A 226 -6.36 -12.09 2.93
N HIS A 227 -6.88 -11.95 1.72
CA HIS A 227 -6.42 -10.98 0.72
C HIS A 227 -7.38 -9.81 0.57
N LEU A 228 -6.92 -8.77 -0.10
CA LEU A 228 -7.80 -7.73 -0.60
C LEU A 228 -8.75 -8.30 -1.66
N LYS A 229 -9.96 -7.73 -1.75
CA LYS A 229 -10.92 -8.09 -2.81
C LYS A 229 -10.27 -8.05 -4.19
N GLY A 230 -10.45 -9.12 -4.96
CA GLY A 230 -9.95 -9.24 -6.33
C GLY A 230 -8.58 -9.92 -6.46
N TYR A 231 -7.96 -10.29 -5.35
CA TYR A 231 -6.75 -11.12 -5.37
C TYR A 231 -7.06 -12.55 -4.92
N SER A 232 -6.40 -13.51 -5.56
CA SER A 232 -6.54 -14.92 -5.23
C SER A 232 -5.47 -15.34 -4.22
N PRO A 233 -5.75 -16.37 -3.41
CA PRO A 233 -4.75 -16.95 -2.51
C PRO A 233 -3.46 -17.36 -3.23
N VAL A 234 -2.34 -17.28 -2.53
CA VAL A 234 -1.03 -17.66 -3.03
C VAL A 234 -0.85 -19.17 -3.01
N TYR A 235 -1.14 -19.80 -1.88
CA TYR A 235 -0.88 -21.21 -1.64
C TYR A 235 -2.15 -22.06 -1.67
N TYR A 236 -3.32 -21.46 -1.56
CA TYR A 236 -4.59 -22.16 -1.62
C TYR A 236 -5.20 -22.11 -3.03
N ASN A 237 -5.60 -23.27 -3.51
CA ASN A 237 -6.27 -23.39 -4.81
C ASN A 237 -7.79 -23.22 -4.63
N SER A 238 -8.20 -22.14 -3.96
CA SER A 238 -9.61 -21.84 -3.71
C SER A 238 -10.07 -20.65 -4.54
N ASN A 239 -11.35 -20.65 -4.88
CA ASN A 239 -12.03 -19.52 -5.53
C ASN A 239 -12.48 -18.48 -4.49
N GLU A 240 -11.68 -18.25 -3.46
CA GLU A 240 -11.96 -17.28 -2.42
C GLU A 240 -12.02 -15.88 -3.01
N SER A 241 -13.04 -15.13 -2.67
CA SER A 241 -13.25 -13.77 -3.19
C SER A 241 -13.04 -12.68 -2.16
N TYR A 242 -12.94 -13.05 -0.87
CA TYR A 242 -12.81 -12.13 0.27
C TYR A 242 -13.87 -11.01 0.28
N VAL A 243 -15.04 -11.33 -0.22
CA VAL A 243 -16.24 -10.49 -0.23
C VAL A 243 -17.47 -11.39 -0.08
N ASN A 244 -18.42 -11.01 0.77
CA ASN A 244 -19.66 -11.74 0.93
C ASN A 244 -20.76 -11.27 -0.06
N GLU A 245 -21.94 -11.87 0.04
CA GLU A 245 -23.09 -11.56 -0.83
C GLU A 245 -23.56 -10.10 -0.70
N ASP A 246 -23.37 -9.48 0.47
CA ASP A 246 -23.70 -8.08 0.76
C ASP A 246 -22.57 -7.11 0.40
N ASN A 247 -21.50 -7.58 -0.25
CA ASN A 247 -20.28 -6.85 -0.59
C ASN A 247 -19.38 -6.46 0.60
N PHE A 248 -19.60 -6.95 1.81
CA PHE A 248 -18.65 -6.77 2.90
C PHE A 248 -17.33 -7.48 2.60
N ILE A 249 -16.24 -6.87 3.00
CA ILE A 249 -14.85 -7.28 2.70
C ILE A 249 -14.07 -7.54 3.99
N TRP A 250 -13.00 -8.33 3.92
CA TRP A 250 -12.09 -8.61 5.04
C TRP A 250 -10.75 -7.93 4.91
N GLY A 251 -10.45 -7.38 3.76
CA GLY A 251 -9.24 -6.58 3.49
C GLY A 251 -9.60 -5.25 2.85
N LEU A 252 -9.09 -4.17 3.39
CA LEU A 252 -9.34 -2.80 2.96
C LEU A 252 -8.03 -2.10 2.64
N LYS A 253 -7.96 -1.46 1.47
CA LYS A 253 -6.84 -0.61 1.05
C LYS A 253 -7.34 0.77 0.65
N VAL A 254 -6.78 1.81 1.27
CA VAL A 254 -7.22 3.21 1.09
C VAL A 254 -6.01 4.10 0.79
N PRO A 255 -6.09 5.03 -0.19
CA PRO A 255 -4.99 5.93 -0.55
C PRO A 255 -4.86 7.14 0.40
N ALA A 256 -5.08 6.93 1.69
CA ALA A 256 -5.02 7.97 2.71
C ALA A 256 -4.52 7.37 4.03
N SER A 257 -3.86 8.18 4.85
CA SER A 257 -3.45 7.80 6.21
C SER A 257 -4.68 7.83 7.13
N LEU A 258 -5.25 6.65 7.41
CA LEU A 258 -6.39 6.53 8.31
C LEU A 258 -5.96 6.20 9.72
N HIS A 259 -6.76 6.63 10.68
CA HIS A 259 -6.77 6.13 12.04
C HIS A 259 -7.74 4.94 12.13
N HIS A 260 -7.34 3.87 12.80
CA HIS A 260 -8.18 2.68 12.96
C HIS A 260 -9.19 2.85 14.09
N ALA A 261 -10.27 2.07 14.04
CA ALA A 261 -11.24 2.03 15.11
C ALA A 261 -10.61 1.45 16.40
N ARG A 262 -11.19 1.84 17.55
CA ARG A 262 -10.82 1.22 18.82
C ARG A 262 -11.36 -0.20 18.86
N GLU A 263 -10.75 -1.02 19.70
CA GLU A 263 -11.21 -2.38 20.00
C GLU A 263 -12.71 -2.41 20.27
N GLU A 264 -13.40 -3.39 19.70
CA GLU A 264 -14.86 -3.60 19.82
C GLU A 264 -15.72 -2.43 19.30
N VAL A 265 -15.17 -1.49 18.54
CA VAL A 265 -15.92 -0.41 17.91
C VAL A 265 -16.12 -0.74 16.43
N ASN A 266 -17.34 -1.11 16.05
CA ASN A 266 -17.66 -1.43 14.67
C ASN A 266 -17.24 -0.29 13.71
N PHE A 267 -16.56 -0.66 12.63
CA PHE A 267 -16.00 0.29 11.67
C PHE A 267 -17.05 1.19 11.01
N LEU A 268 -18.29 0.68 10.82
CA LEU A 268 -19.41 1.45 10.30
C LEU A 268 -19.81 2.60 11.24
N GLU A 269 -19.53 2.45 12.54
CA GLU A 269 -19.77 3.52 13.52
C GLU A 269 -18.61 4.54 13.51
N ALA A 270 -17.37 4.07 13.30
CA ALA A 270 -16.20 4.94 13.24
C ALA A 270 -16.16 5.75 11.93
N TYR A 271 -16.60 5.13 10.83
CA TYR A 271 -16.67 5.71 9.49
C TYR A 271 -18.06 5.52 8.87
N PRO A 272 -19.06 6.34 9.23
CA PRO A 272 -20.47 6.12 8.85
C PRO A 272 -20.75 6.07 7.34
N ASP A 273 -19.96 6.78 6.53
CA ASP A 273 -20.10 6.78 5.07
C ASP A 273 -19.56 5.49 4.41
N PHE A 274 -18.82 4.65 5.18
CA PHE A 274 -18.21 3.40 4.68
C PHE A 274 -19.27 2.35 4.29
N GLU A 275 -20.37 2.24 5.02
CA GLU A 275 -21.42 1.28 4.75
C GLU A 275 -21.96 1.43 3.30
N GLN A 276 -22.26 2.66 2.89
CA GLN A 276 -22.76 2.90 1.52
C GLN A 276 -21.67 2.62 0.47
N TRP A 277 -20.40 2.84 0.81
CA TRP A 277 -19.31 2.51 -0.09
C TRP A 277 -19.16 1.00 -0.25
N VAL A 278 -19.07 0.25 0.84
CA VAL A 278 -18.81 -1.20 0.80
C VAL A 278 -20.00 -1.95 0.17
N THR A 279 -21.24 -1.68 0.60
CA THR A 279 -22.44 -2.34 0.07
C THR A 279 -22.73 -2.02 -1.39
N SER A 280 -22.28 -0.87 -1.88
CA SER A 280 -22.35 -0.54 -3.32
C SER A 280 -21.20 -1.12 -4.16
N GLY A 281 -20.33 -1.95 -3.58
CA GLY A 281 -19.13 -2.45 -4.26
C GLY A 281 -18.11 -1.37 -4.60
N GLY A 282 -18.06 -0.28 -3.81
CA GLY A 282 -17.11 0.82 -3.98
C GLY A 282 -17.59 1.97 -4.88
N GLN A 283 -18.85 1.96 -5.31
CA GLN A 283 -19.36 2.96 -6.27
C GLN A 283 -19.85 4.25 -5.62
N LYS A 284 -20.42 4.15 -4.40
CA LYS A 284 -20.94 5.31 -3.66
C LYS A 284 -19.92 5.76 -2.61
N ASN A 285 -20.00 7.01 -2.17
CA ASN A 285 -19.18 7.59 -1.09
C ASN A 285 -17.68 7.28 -1.22
N GLN A 286 -17.10 7.43 -2.41
CA GLN A 286 -15.71 7.08 -2.72
C GLN A 286 -14.66 7.78 -1.84
N ARG A 287 -15.05 8.76 -1.03
CA ARG A 287 -14.22 9.47 -0.06
C ARG A 287 -14.79 9.34 1.37
N TRP A 288 -15.39 8.20 1.68
CA TRP A 288 -16.02 7.89 2.97
C TRP A 288 -15.12 8.18 4.18
N TRP A 289 -13.81 8.07 4.02
CA TRP A 289 -12.83 8.29 5.08
C TRP A 289 -12.65 9.77 5.49
N ASN A 290 -13.21 10.72 4.77
CA ASN A 290 -13.08 12.15 5.08
C ASN A 290 -13.97 12.62 6.24
N LYS A 291 -14.89 11.78 6.74
CA LYS A 291 -15.82 12.12 7.80
C LYS A 291 -15.83 11.10 8.94
N PRO A 292 -14.68 10.84 9.57
CA PRO A 292 -14.62 9.91 10.68
C PRO A 292 -15.23 10.48 11.95
N LYS A 293 -15.69 9.62 12.85
CA LYS A 293 -16.00 9.96 14.23
C LYS A 293 -14.76 9.79 15.10
N THR A 294 -14.01 10.85 15.28
CA THR A 294 -12.68 10.84 15.93
C THR A 294 -12.68 10.28 17.34
N ASN A 295 -13.81 10.41 18.07
CA ASN A 295 -13.97 9.84 19.40
C ASN A 295 -14.06 8.31 19.43
N LYS A 296 -14.13 7.66 18.27
CA LYS A 296 -14.16 6.20 18.07
C LYS A 296 -12.85 5.64 17.53
N LEU A 297 -11.85 6.49 17.33
CA LEU A 297 -10.57 6.15 16.72
C LEU A 297 -9.41 6.16 17.71
N ILE A 298 -8.35 5.45 17.37
CA ILE A 298 -7.03 5.58 17.98
C ILE A 298 -6.26 6.65 17.21
N MET A 299 -5.88 7.74 17.91
CA MET A 299 -5.34 8.97 17.32
C MET A 299 -3.81 9.13 17.48
N ASN A 300 -3.05 8.07 17.60
CA ASN A 300 -1.58 8.09 17.79
C ASN A 300 -0.78 7.62 16.56
#